data_260d857fb1fb8143523031c98f67394f
#
_entry.id   260d857fb1fb8143523031c98f67394f
#
_cell.length_a   1.000
_cell.length_b   1.000
_cell.length_c   1.000
_cell.angle_alpha   90.00
_cell.angle_beta   90.00
_cell.angle_gamma   90.00
#
_symmetry.space_group_name_H-M   'P 1'
#
loop_
_entity.id
_entity.type
_entity.pdbx_description
1 polymer ?
#
loop_
_entity_poly.entity_id
_entity_poly.type
_entity_poly.pdbx_seq_one_letter_code
_entity_poly.pdbx_strand_id
1 'polypeptide(L)'
;GRFSETSREGFLLAQDISSYSLTIVAHEAKKIMPNGGSIVATTYLGGEFAVQNYNVMGVAKASLEANVKYLAYDLGPDNIRVNAISAGPNRTLSAKGVGGFNTILKEIEERAPLRRNVDQEEVGKTAAYLLSDFSSGVTGENIHVDSGFHAIK
;
A
#
# COMPACT_ATOMS: atom_id res chain seq x y z
N GLY A 1 4.71 -21.76 2.67
CA GLY A 1 5.88 -22.34 2.02
C GLY A 1 7.00 -21.31 1.84
N ARG A 2 8.12 -21.69 1.26
CA ARG A 2 9.22 -20.76 0.94
C ARG A 2 8.86 -19.89 -0.27
N PHE A 3 9.30 -18.65 -0.28
CA PHE A 3 9.09 -17.76 -1.43
C PHE A 3 9.67 -18.34 -2.74
N SER A 4 10.84 -18.97 -2.67
CA SER A 4 11.50 -19.62 -3.83
C SER A 4 10.71 -20.77 -4.46
N GLU A 5 9.67 -21.26 -3.78
CA GLU A 5 8.79 -22.35 -4.24
C GLU A 5 7.47 -21.80 -4.82
N THR A 6 7.34 -20.46 -4.95
CA THR A 6 6.15 -19.84 -5.53
C THR A 6 5.98 -20.29 -6.98
N SER A 7 4.82 -20.84 -7.32
CA SER A 7 4.52 -21.24 -8.70
C SER A 7 4.44 -20.00 -9.61
N ARG A 8 4.70 -20.19 -10.91
CA ARG A 8 4.54 -19.13 -11.90
C ARG A 8 3.11 -18.58 -11.91
N GLU A 9 2.13 -19.46 -11.82
CA GLU A 9 0.71 -19.10 -11.78
C GLU A 9 0.39 -18.22 -10.55
N GLY A 10 0.81 -18.64 -9.35
CA GLY A 10 0.62 -17.88 -8.13
C GLY A 10 1.34 -16.53 -8.15
N PHE A 11 2.54 -16.47 -8.74
CA PHE A 11 3.27 -15.23 -8.92
C PHE A 11 2.52 -14.27 -9.84
N LEU A 12 2.08 -14.74 -11.01
CA LEU A 12 1.34 -13.93 -11.97
C LEU A 12 0.01 -13.44 -11.41
N LEU A 13 -0.72 -14.30 -10.69
CA LEU A 13 -1.99 -13.93 -10.04
C LEU A 13 -1.79 -12.83 -8.99
N ALA A 14 -0.75 -12.93 -8.16
CA ALA A 14 -0.43 -11.90 -7.18
C ALA A 14 -0.09 -10.55 -7.83
N GLN A 15 0.68 -10.56 -8.92
CA GLN A 15 1.01 -9.37 -9.68
C GLN A 15 -0.21 -8.75 -10.37
N ASP A 16 -1.05 -9.57 -10.98
CA ASP A 16 -2.26 -9.12 -11.66
C ASP A 16 -3.22 -8.42 -10.68
N ILE A 17 -3.58 -9.11 -9.59
CA ILE A 17 -4.56 -8.60 -8.63
C ILE A 17 -4.01 -7.45 -7.77
N SER A 18 -2.76 -7.53 -7.33
CA SER A 18 -2.24 -6.63 -6.29
C SER A 18 -1.33 -5.51 -6.81
N SER A 19 -1.02 -5.50 -8.09
CA SER A 19 -0.19 -4.48 -8.73
C SER A 19 -0.83 -3.93 -10.00
N TYR A 20 -1.06 -4.76 -11.02
CA TYR A 20 -1.63 -4.32 -12.30
C TYR A 20 -3.03 -3.71 -12.15
N SER A 21 -3.81 -4.18 -11.17
CA SER A 21 -5.14 -3.62 -10.87
C SER A 21 -5.13 -2.11 -10.67
N LEU A 22 -4.06 -1.53 -10.07
CA LEU A 22 -3.94 -0.07 -9.95
C LEU A 22 -3.79 0.60 -11.32
N THR A 23 -3.00 0.03 -12.21
CA THR A 23 -2.77 0.56 -13.56
C THR A 23 -4.05 0.61 -14.36
N ILE A 24 -4.82 -0.48 -14.38
CA ILE A 24 -6.07 -0.53 -15.14
C ILE A 24 -7.16 0.36 -14.52
N VAL A 25 -7.26 0.42 -13.18
CA VAL A 25 -8.20 1.32 -12.50
C VAL A 25 -7.84 2.78 -12.79
N ALA A 26 -6.56 3.15 -12.76
CA ALA A 26 -6.11 4.50 -13.08
C ALA A 26 -6.42 4.87 -14.55
N HIS A 27 -6.23 3.94 -15.48
CA HIS A 27 -6.60 4.12 -16.89
C HIS A 27 -8.09 4.42 -17.07
N GLU A 28 -8.96 3.68 -16.40
CA GLU A 28 -10.41 3.91 -16.47
C GLU A 28 -10.83 5.18 -15.71
N ALA A 29 -10.25 5.43 -14.54
CA ALA A 29 -10.55 6.61 -13.73
C ALA A 29 -10.23 7.91 -14.47
N LYS A 30 -9.11 7.99 -15.19
CA LYS A 30 -8.74 9.15 -16.00
C LYS A 30 -9.87 9.60 -16.94
N LYS A 31 -10.63 8.68 -17.51
CA LYS A 31 -11.73 8.98 -18.45
C LYS A 31 -12.88 9.77 -17.80
N ILE A 32 -13.03 9.65 -16.49
CA ILE A 32 -14.09 10.30 -15.70
C ILE A 32 -13.54 11.41 -14.78
N MET A 33 -12.27 11.77 -14.91
CA MET A 33 -11.58 12.83 -14.18
C MET A 33 -11.11 13.98 -15.08
N PRO A 34 -12.01 14.64 -15.83
CA PRO A 34 -11.61 15.63 -16.86
C PRO A 34 -10.97 16.90 -16.26
N ASN A 35 -11.17 17.16 -14.98
CA ASN A 35 -10.64 18.32 -14.27
C ASN A 35 -9.53 17.97 -13.27
N GLY A 36 -8.93 16.78 -13.42
CA GLY A 36 -7.98 16.26 -12.45
C GLY A 36 -8.64 15.47 -11.32
N GLY A 37 -7.84 15.05 -10.36
CA GLY A 37 -8.33 14.27 -9.22
C GLY A 37 -7.21 13.64 -8.41
N SER A 38 -7.57 12.65 -7.59
CA SER A 38 -6.61 11.92 -6.76
C SER A 38 -6.94 10.44 -6.71
N ILE A 39 -5.91 9.62 -6.83
CA ILE A 39 -5.97 8.15 -6.72
C ILE A 39 -5.09 7.74 -5.54
N VAL A 40 -5.61 6.88 -4.68
CA VAL A 40 -4.87 6.35 -3.53
C VAL A 40 -4.90 4.83 -3.56
N ALA A 41 -3.72 4.21 -3.44
CA ALA A 41 -3.56 2.78 -3.30
C ALA A 41 -3.18 2.42 -1.85
N THR A 42 -3.53 1.21 -1.41
CA THR A 42 -3.09 0.69 -0.12
C THR A 42 -1.96 -0.32 -0.33
N THR A 43 -0.82 -0.05 0.27
CA THR A 43 0.32 -0.96 0.32
C THR A 43 0.63 -1.40 1.75
N TYR A 44 1.75 -2.05 1.93
CA TYR A 44 2.21 -2.57 3.22
C TYR A 44 3.74 -2.61 3.25
N LEU A 45 4.31 -2.46 4.43
CA LEU A 45 5.76 -2.47 4.68
C LEU A 45 6.52 -3.63 4.00
N GLY A 46 5.82 -4.76 3.75
CA GLY A 46 6.36 -5.89 3.02
C GLY A 46 6.72 -5.61 1.55
N GLY A 47 6.36 -4.45 0.99
CA GLY A 47 6.85 -3.96 -0.30
C GLY A 47 8.26 -3.38 -0.21
N GLU A 48 8.65 -2.88 0.95
CA GLU A 48 9.95 -2.24 1.20
C GLU A 48 10.94 -3.19 1.89
N PHE A 49 10.44 -4.06 2.77
CA PHE A 49 11.24 -4.99 3.55
C PHE A 49 10.68 -6.41 3.46
N ALA A 50 11.56 -7.41 3.61
CA ALA A 50 11.12 -8.79 3.71
C ALA A 50 10.40 -9.04 5.03
N VAL A 51 9.09 -9.26 4.95
CA VAL A 51 8.24 -9.62 6.09
C VAL A 51 7.97 -11.12 6.07
N GLN A 52 8.18 -11.79 7.20
CA GLN A 52 7.96 -13.22 7.33
C GLN A 52 6.54 -13.62 6.89
N ASN A 53 6.43 -14.67 6.11
CA ASN A 53 5.18 -15.21 5.56
C ASN A 53 4.42 -14.29 4.56
N TYR A 54 4.95 -13.12 4.23
CA TYR A 54 4.30 -12.24 3.26
C TYR A 54 4.70 -12.58 1.82
N ASN A 55 5.91 -13.09 1.60
CA ASN A 55 6.41 -13.74 0.38
C ASN A 55 6.04 -13.00 -0.93
N VAL A 56 5.33 -13.69 -1.85
CA VAL A 56 4.95 -13.13 -3.16
C VAL A 56 4.13 -11.85 -3.06
N MET A 57 3.37 -11.68 -1.99
CA MET A 57 2.63 -10.44 -1.76
C MET A 57 3.56 -9.25 -1.51
N GLY A 58 4.71 -9.44 -0.87
CA GLY A 58 5.73 -8.41 -0.73
C GLY A 58 6.25 -7.93 -2.09
N VAL A 59 6.56 -8.86 -2.99
CA VAL A 59 6.99 -8.53 -4.36
C VAL A 59 5.89 -7.81 -5.13
N ALA A 60 4.64 -8.22 -4.99
CA ALA A 60 3.51 -7.54 -5.61
C ALA A 60 3.29 -6.12 -5.05
N LYS A 61 3.51 -5.92 -3.74
CA LYS A 61 3.43 -4.58 -3.13
C LYS A 61 4.59 -3.67 -3.56
N ALA A 62 5.81 -4.18 -3.70
CA ALA A 62 6.93 -3.44 -4.28
C ALA A 62 6.61 -2.98 -5.72
N SER A 63 6.03 -3.87 -6.52
CA SER A 63 5.55 -3.54 -7.87
C SER A 63 4.44 -2.48 -7.84
N LEU A 64 3.48 -2.56 -6.91
CA LEU A 64 2.43 -1.56 -6.72
C LEU A 64 3.02 -0.17 -6.37
N GLU A 65 4.00 -0.11 -5.49
CA GLU A 65 4.67 1.12 -5.08
C GLU A 65 5.46 1.75 -6.23
N ALA A 66 6.07 0.94 -7.09
CA ALA A 66 6.66 1.42 -8.33
C ALA A 66 5.59 1.98 -9.29
N ASN A 67 4.47 1.28 -9.46
CA ASN A 67 3.35 1.74 -10.29
C ASN A 67 2.82 3.12 -9.84
N VAL A 68 2.74 3.38 -8.54
CA VAL A 68 2.34 4.69 -8.01
C VAL A 68 3.21 5.81 -8.57
N LYS A 69 4.54 5.62 -8.61
CA LYS A 69 5.48 6.62 -9.14
C LYS A 69 5.31 6.85 -10.64
N TYR A 70 5.19 5.77 -11.41
CA TYR A 70 5.01 5.88 -12.86
C TYR A 70 3.65 6.48 -13.22
N LEU A 71 2.58 6.11 -12.51
CA LEU A 71 1.26 6.70 -12.72
C LEU A 71 1.20 8.17 -12.30
N ALA A 72 1.88 8.54 -11.21
CA ALA A 72 2.00 9.94 -10.80
C ALA A 72 2.69 10.79 -11.87
N TYR A 73 3.76 10.26 -12.49
CA TYR A 73 4.46 10.91 -13.59
C TYR A 73 3.58 11.02 -14.85
N ASP A 74 2.92 9.93 -15.22
CA ASP A 74 2.10 9.83 -16.44
C ASP A 74 0.83 10.68 -16.38
N LEU A 75 0.15 10.69 -15.21
CA LEU A 75 -1.13 11.37 -15.01
C LEU A 75 -1.00 12.80 -14.46
N GLY A 76 0.19 13.19 -14.03
CA GLY A 76 0.46 14.54 -13.54
C GLY A 76 0.06 15.66 -14.51
N PRO A 77 0.35 15.57 -15.82
CA PRO A 77 -0.09 16.55 -16.81
C PRO A 77 -1.61 16.71 -16.90
N ASP A 78 -2.38 15.70 -16.51
CA ASP A 78 -3.84 15.73 -16.42
C ASP A 78 -4.34 16.23 -15.05
N ASN A 79 -3.44 16.75 -14.19
CA ASN A 79 -3.74 17.17 -12.83
C ASN A 79 -4.31 16.06 -11.93
N ILE A 80 -3.93 14.80 -12.19
CA ILE A 80 -4.32 13.65 -11.39
C ILE A 80 -3.12 13.23 -10.53
N ARG A 81 -3.31 13.23 -9.21
CA ARG A 81 -2.32 12.80 -8.22
C ARG A 81 -2.50 11.31 -7.93
N VAL A 82 -1.39 10.60 -7.75
CA VAL A 82 -1.40 9.16 -7.42
C VAL A 82 -0.45 8.93 -6.26
N ASN A 83 -0.97 8.39 -5.15
CA ASN A 83 -0.19 8.12 -3.94
C ASN A 83 -0.53 6.74 -3.36
N ALA A 84 0.30 6.27 -2.46
CA ALA A 84 0.04 5.06 -1.67
C ALA A 84 0.01 5.37 -0.17
N ILE A 85 -0.69 4.53 0.57
CA ILE A 85 -0.64 4.45 2.02
C ILE A 85 -0.10 3.09 2.40
N SER A 86 1.08 3.07 3.04
CA SER A 86 1.63 1.88 3.69
C SER A 86 1.01 1.77 5.08
N ALA A 87 -0.08 1.01 5.15
CA ALA A 87 -0.83 0.83 6.39
C ALA A 87 -0.18 -0.24 7.28
N GLY A 88 -0.05 0.04 8.56
CA GLY A 88 0.29 -0.97 9.56
C GLY A 88 -0.76 -2.09 9.61
N PRO A 89 -0.43 -3.25 10.20
CA PRO A 89 -1.35 -4.38 10.26
C PRO A 89 -2.65 -4.00 10.99
N ASN A 90 -3.76 -4.18 10.30
CA ASN A 90 -5.10 -3.97 10.80
C ASN A 90 -5.89 -5.27 10.81
N ARG A 91 -6.77 -5.46 11.79
CA ARG A 91 -7.63 -6.64 11.90
C ARG A 91 -8.72 -6.64 10.83
N THR A 92 -8.34 -6.97 9.60
CA THR A 92 -9.26 -7.11 8.47
C THR A 92 -9.50 -8.58 8.13
N LEU A 93 -10.47 -8.83 7.26
CA LEU A 93 -10.73 -10.17 6.77
C LEU A 93 -9.51 -10.76 6.03
N SER A 94 -8.84 -9.95 5.21
CA SER A 94 -7.63 -10.32 4.48
C SER A 94 -6.45 -10.63 5.40
N ALA A 95 -6.32 -9.92 6.52
CA ALA A 95 -5.25 -10.14 7.49
C ALA A 95 -5.32 -11.51 8.19
N LYS A 96 -6.53 -12.10 8.28
CA LYS A 96 -6.71 -13.46 8.86
C LYS A 96 -6.00 -14.55 8.07
N GLY A 97 -5.71 -14.32 6.79
CA GLY A 97 -4.96 -15.25 5.92
C GLY A 97 -3.44 -15.22 6.14
N VAL A 98 -2.91 -14.24 6.87
CA VAL A 98 -1.47 -14.10 7.13
C VAL A 98 -1.09 -14.91 8.36
N GLY A 99 -0.25 -15.92 8.18
CA GLY A 99 0.27 -16.72 9.30
C GLY A 99 1.09 -15.86 10.28
N GLY A 100 0.84 -16.01 11.58
CA GLY A 100 1.56 -15.25 12.61
C GLY A 100 1.06 -13.81 12.83
N PHE A 101 -0.10 -13.45 12.31
CA PHE A 101 -0.63 -12.08 12.38
C PHE A 101 -0.69 -11.51 13.81
N ASN A 102 -1.13 -12.29 14.80
CA ASN A 102 -1.16 -11.84 16.20
C ASN A 102 0.24 -11.58 16.77
N THR A 103 1.25 -12.30 16.34
CA THR A 103 2.65 -12.07 16.72
C THR A 103 3.14 -10.73 16.20
N ILE A 104 2.80 -10.40 14.94
CA ILE A 104 3.12 -9.10 14.32
C ILE A 104 2.46 -7.95 15.09
N LEU A 105 1.19 -8.08 15.44
CA LEU A 105 0.48 -7.05 16.23
C LEU A 105 1.13 -6.81 17.59
N LYS A 106 1.54 -7.88 18.27
CA LYS A 106 2.22 -7.79 19.56
C LYS A 106 3.60 -7.14 19.43
N GLU A 107 4.36 -7.50 18.41
CA GLU A 107 5.66 -6.88 18.13
C GLU A 107 5.54 -5.37 17.90
N ILE A 108 4.51 -4.92 17.19
CA ILE A 108 4.25 -3.50 16.97
C ILE A 108 3.92 -2.80 18.28
N GLU A 109 3.06 -3.38 19.12
CA GLU A 109 2.75 -2.82 20.44
C GLU A 109 3.99 -2.68 21.33
N GLU A 110 4.93 -3.61 21.23
CA GLU A 110 6.16 -3.61 22.02
C GLU A 110 7.24 -2.67 21.47
N ARG A 111 7.34 -2.51 20.14
CA ARG A 111 8.49 -1.87 19.48
C ARG A 111 8.19 -0.56 18.75
N ALA A 112 6.99 -0.41 18.19
CA ALA A 112 6.68 0.81 17.42
C ALA A 112 6.87 2.08 18.29
N PRO A 113 7.32 3.20 17.72
CA PRO A 113 7.47 4.46 18.44
C PRO A 113 6.26 4.86 19.27
N LEU A 114 5.03 4.70 18.72
CA LEU A 114 3.79 5.02 19.45
C LEU A 114 3.30 3.90 20.38
N ARG A 115 4.00 2.75 20.46
CA ARG A 115 3.69 1.63 21.35
C ARG A 115 2.25 1.11 21.23
N ARG A 116 1.69 1.16 20.04
CA ARG A 116 0.36 0.66 19.74
C ARG A 116 0.22 0.31 18.26
N ASN A 117 -0.75 -0.51 17.94
CA ASN A 117 -1.19 -0.68 16.56
C ASN A 117 -1.97 0.55 16.09
N VAL A 118 -2.01 0.77 14.78
CA VAL A 118 -2.92 1.75 14.15
C VAL A 118 -4.31 1.14 14.01
N ASP A 119 -5.32 1.98 13.91
CA ASP A 119 -6.67 1.58 13.57
C ASP A 119 -7.05 1.97 12.12
N GLN A 120 -8.19 1.47 11.65
CA GLN A 120 -8.67 1.73 10.30
C GLN A 120 -9.05 3.19 10.08
N GLU A 121 -9.49 3.88 11.12
CA GLU A 121 -9.86 5.30 11.06
C GLU A 121 -8.63 6.19 10.81
N GLU A 122 -7.49 5.86 11.41
CA GLU A 122 -6.23 6.59 11.19
C GLU A 122 -5.75 6.44 9.73
N VAL A 123 -5.88 5.25 9.16
CA VAL A 123 -5.63 5.03 7.73
C VAL A 123 -6.62 5.81 6.87
N GLY A 124 -7.89 5.81 7.25
CA GLY A 124 -8.96 6.56 6.60
C GLY A 124 -8.74 8.08 6.62
N LYS A 125 -8.26 8.63 7.72
CA LYS A 125 -7.90 10.06 7.84
C LYS A 125 -6.76 10.45 6.88
N THR A 126 -5.76 9.59 6.74
CA THR A 126 -4.68 9.81 5.77
C THR A 126 -5.19 9.70 4.34
N ALA A 127 -6.09 8.75 4.05
CA ALA A 127 -6.75 8.65 2.76
C ALA A 127 -7.57 9.92 2.45
N ALA A 128 -8.33 10.43 3.41
CA ALA A 128 -9.08 11.68 3.27
C ALA A 128 -8.17 12.88 2.97
N TYR A 129 -7.02 12.99 3.64
CA TYR A 129 -6.00 13.99 3.34
C TYR A 129 -5.51 13.86 1.89
N LEU A 130 -5.10 12.66 1.47
CA LEU A 130 -4.56 12.43 0.12
C LEU A 130 -5.58 12.62 -1.00
N LEU A 131 -6.86 12.39 -0.71
CA LEU A 131 -7.95 12.57 -1.67
C LEU A 131 -8.50 14.01 -1.71
N SER A 132 -8.11 14.86 -0.76
CA SER A 132 -8.53 16.26 -0.67
C SER A 132 -7.50 17.22 -1.27
N ASP A 133 -7.90 18.50 -1.41
CA ASP A 133 -7.02 19.58 -1.86
C ASP A 133 -5.93 19.94 -0.85
N PHE A 134 -6.03 19.50 0.41
CA PHE A 134 -4.97 19.67 1.40
C PHE A 134 -3.65 19.01 0.98
N SER A 135 -3.70 18.03 0.09
CA SER A 135 -2.53 17.35 -0.46
C SER A 135 -2.25 17.72 -1.92
N SER A 136 -2.67 18.91 -2.38
CA SER A 136 -2.56 19.34 -3.79
C SER A 136 -1.13 19.29 -4.37
N GLY A 137 -0.12 19.42 -3.54
CA GLY A 137 1.30 19.29 -3.92
C GLY A 137 1.89 17.89 -3.70
N VAL A 138 1.10 16.87 -3.34
CA VAL A 138 1.59 15.53 -2.98
C VAL A 138 1.18 14.51 -4.03
N THR A 139 2.16 13.94 -4.73
CA THR A 139 1.97 12.87 -5.70
C THR A 139 3.22 11.98 -5.79
N GLY A 140 3.06 10.71 -6.09
CA GLY A 140 4.14 9.73 -6.17
C GLY A 140 4.67 9.25 -4.82
N GLU A 141 3.99 9.59 -3.72
CA GLU A 141 4.41 9.28 -2.36
C GLU A 141 3.82 7.97 -1.85
N ASN A 142 4.57 7.33 -0.94
CA ASN A 142 4.12 6.22 -0.10
C ASN A 142 4.14 6.68 1.35
N ILE A 143 2.97 6.97 1.92
CA ILE A 143 2.83 7.50 3.27
C ILE A 143 2.59 6.36 4.27
N HIS A 144 3.47 6.24 5.25
CA HIS A 144 3.35 5.24 6.30
C HIS A 144 2.36 5.68 7.38
N VAL A 145 1.42 4.79 7.67
CA VAL A 145 0.47 4.90 8.79
C VAL A 145 0.56 3.62 9.61
N ASP A 146 1.59 3.52 10.45
CA ASP A 146 2.02 2.27 11.11
C ASP A 146 2.59 2.49 12.52
N SER A 147 2.21 3.56 13.19
CA SER A 147 2.75 3.96 14.51
C SER A 147 4.27 4.21 14.52
N GLY A 148 4.87 4.46 13.35
CA GLY A 148 6.30 4.69 13.17
C GLY A 148 7.13 3.40 13.10
N PHE A 149 6.50 2.23 12.97
CA PHE A 149 7.21 0.94 12.97
C PHE A 149 8.23 0.82 11.82
N HIS A 150 7.93 1.38 10.64
CA HIS A 150 8.85 1.42 9.50
C HIS A 150 10.19 2.13 9.79
N ALA A 151 10.21 3.05 10.74
CA ALA A 151 11.39 3.89 11.05
C ALA A 151 12.38 3.24 12.02
N ILE A 152 12.09 2.06 12.52
CA ILE A 152 12.93 1.34 13.50
C ILE A 152 13.49 0.04 12.89
N LYS A 153 14.61 -0.45 13.48
CA LYS A 153 15.23 -1.76 13.16
C LYS A 153 15.03 -2.77 14.28
#